data_dc01b2701a45515ae01e383079c5311e
#
_entry.id   dc01b2701a45515ae01e383079c5311e
#
_cell.length_a   1.000
_cell.length_b   1.000
_cell.length_c   1.000
_cell.angle_alpha   90.00
_cell.angle_beta   90.00
_cell.angle_gamma   90.00
#
_symmetry.space_group_name_H-M   'P 1'
#
loop_
_entity.id
_entity.type
_entity.pdbx_description
1 polymer ?
#
loop_
_entity_poly.entity_id
_entity_poly.type
_entity_poly.pdbx_seq_one_letter_code
_entity_poly.pdbx_strand_id
1 'polypeptide(L)'
;MVNVFTRTVKTTNHKKQVLIVGGGLAGLTTAESLARNYSDRFEISLLEAKRTTGGRAGSFQESKTGGTVDYCQHVAMGCCTNFLGLLQRQGLDSQLHRYTRLKFFHPEHPVSTFTPSRWLPAPFHLMPALSNLRYLDRSQRRQIKHALLRLFRTSSEDLGDLLAEPWLEAQGQDKTTIGDFWSVIVVSALGESIDRVSLAAVRKVFVDGFAAAHGASDVLVPKLPLADLIGRQLTVAIEQLGVVVKTGQVVRQVSSEKEIAMADGRVLAADHVVVAVPWHVVNDLVPSGAVEKLESLAVAPASPISGLHLWFDRQITDLPHAVLVGTVAQWVFRQPWVDGKTSAGFYYQVVISASQSARCLPRQELIEIVLRELRHAFPEAQSAKLVQSKVVTDPKSVFSITPQFEELRPPSRTRLPWLHLAGDWVATGWPATMESAVISGRMAAASVVQSEFGDNLEVEAGLPRNWLTRCLIKP
;
A
#
# COMPACT_ATOMS: atom_id res chain seq x y z
N MET A 1 5.58 69.72 21.51
CA MET A 1 6.09 68.34 21.52
C MET A 1 4.91 67.39 21.72
N VAL A 2 4.41 66.77 20.65
CA VAL A 2 3.29 65.81 20.71
C VAL A 2 3.91 64.42 20.70
N ASN A 3 3.80 63.70 21.82
CA ASN A 3 4.23 62.33 21.96
C ASN A 3 3.23 61.41 21.25
N VAL A 4 3.60 60.88 20.08
CA VAL A 4 2.86 59.80 19.38
C VAL A 4 3.28 58.48 20.00
N PHE A 5 2.44 57.94 20.86
CA PHE A 5 2.56 56.55 21.34
C PHE A 5 2.14 55.62 20.19
N THR A 6 3.09 55.03 19.48
CA THR A 6 2.86 53.89 18.59
C THR A 6 2.56 52.67 19.43
N ARG A 7 1.28 52.32 19.53
CA ARG A 7 0.80 51.08 20.15
C ARG A 7 1.13 49.94 19.17
N THR A 8 2.24 49.23 19.40
CA THR A 8 2.54 47.96 18.75
C THR A 8 1.49 46.92 19.19
N VAL A 9 0.49 46.73 18.36
CA VAL A 9 -0.45 45.60 18.54
C VAL A 9 0.37 44.32 18.27
N LYS A 10 0.78 43.62 19.33
CA LYS A 10 1.20 42.25 19.25
C LYS A 10 -0.03 41.42 18.82
N THR A 11 -0.20 41.20 17.57
CA THR A 11 -1.08 40.13 17.06
C THR A 11 -0.49 38.82 17.58
N THR A 12 -1.05 38.29 18.65
CA THR A 12 -0.85 36.88 19.04
C THR A 12 -1.42 36.06 17.89
N ASN A 13 -0.53 35.59 17.00
CA ASN A 13 -0.90 34.72 15.92
C ASN A 13 -1.33 33.36 16.55
N HIS A 14 -2.62 33.22 16.85
CA HIS A 14 -3.19 31.96 17.36
C HIS A 14 -3.03 30.92 16.24
N LYS A 15 -2.28 29.83 16.55
CA LYS A 15 -2.16 28.70 15.64
C LYS A 15 -3.54 28.11 15.40
N LYS A 16 -3.79 27.73 14.15
CA LYS A 16 -5.03 27.03 13.77
C LYS A 16 -5.00 25.58 14.24
N GLN A 17 -6.11 25.09 14.75
CA GLN A 17 -6.27 23.74 15.24
C GLN A 17 -6.57 22.78 14.08
N VAL A 18 -5.71 21.78 13.86
CA VAL A 18 -5.94 20.70 12.90
C VAL A 18 -6.11 19.39 13.64
N LEU A 19 -7.28 18.77 13.49
CA LEU A 19 -7.57 17.47 14.05
C LEU A 19 -7.57 16.39 12.96
N ILE A 20 -6.73 15.37 13.13
CA ILE A 20 -6.62 14.24 12.21
C ILE A 20 -7.25 13.02 12.88
N VAL A 21 -8.23 12.40 12.23
CA VAL A 21 -8.94 11.21 12.67
C VAL A 21 -8.45 9.98 11.95
N GLY A 22 -7.70 9.13 12.64
CA GLY A 22 -7.08 7.91 12.12
C GLY A 22 -5.55 7.97 12.06
N GLY A 23 -4.90 7.07 12.77
CA GLY A 23 -3.43 6.96 12.91
C GLY A 23 -2.80 5.95 11.95
N GLY A 24 -3.40 5.70 10.78
CA GLY A 24 -2.79 4.95 9.68
C GLY A 24 -1.75 5.78 8.92
N LEU A 25 -1.08 5.18 7.91
CA LEU A 25 -0.07 5.89 7.08
C LEU A 25 -0.58 7.22 6.52
N ALA A 26 -1.83 7.29 6.08
CA ALA A 26 -2.42 8.51 5.54
C ALA A 26 -2.48 9.64 6.59
N GLY A 27 -3.01 9.34 7.79
CA GLY A 27 -3.09 10.32 8.88
C GLY A 27 -1.72 10.72 9.42
N LEU A 28 -0.81 9.77 9.61
CA LEU A 28 0.57 10.03 10.01
C LEU A 28 1.29 10.93 8.99
N THR A 29 1.09 10.68 7.69
CA THR A 29 1.68 11.51 6.63
C THR A 29 1.08 12.92 6.59
N THR A 30 -0.24 13.03 6.79
CA THR A 30 -0.88 14.36 6.92
C THR A 30 -0.25 15.15 8.06
N ALA A 31 -0.12 14.52 9.22
CA ALA A 31 0.50 15.13 10.40
C ALA A 31 1.95 15.56 10.15
N GLU A 32 2.76 14.67 9.54
CA GLU A 32 4.17 14.94 9.16
C GLU A 32 4.27 16.13 8.23
N SER A 33 3.45 16.13 7.17
CA SER A 33 3.52 17.16 6.14
C SER A 33 3.14 18.55 6.66
N LEU A 34 2.12 18.63 7.51
CA LEU A 34 1.72 19.88 8.15
C LEU A 34 2.74 20.34 9.19
N ALA A 35 3.19 19.43 10.07
CA ALA A 35 4.12 19.79 11.15
C ALA A 35 5.49 20.21 10.62
N ARG A 36 5.99 19.56 9.59
CA ARG A 36 7.29 19.87 8.99
C ARG A 36 7.33 21.26 8.35
N ASN A 37 6.25 21.67 7.69
CA ASN A 37 6.25 22.87 6.87
C ASN A 37 5.51 24.06 7.49
N TYR A 38 4.61 23.83 8.47
CA TYR A 38 3.70 24.82 9.03
C TYR A 38 3.52 24.70 10.54
N SER A 39 4.54 24.22 11.28
CA SER A 39 4.49 24.04 12.73
C SER A 39 4.31 25.37 13.52
N ASP A 40 4.65 26.50 12.92
CA ASP A 40 4.45 27.84 13.45
C ASP A 40 3.00 28.33 13.27
N ARG A 41 2.24 27.76 12.35
CA ARG A 41 0.88 28.17 11.98
C ARG A 41 -0.20 27.21 12.48
N PHE A 42 0.12 25.91 12.60
CA PHE A 42 -0.82 24.89 13.04
C PHE A 42 -0.48 24.27 14.39
N GLU A 43 -1.51 23.95 15.17
CA GLU A 43 -1.47 23.01 16.28
C GLU A 43 -2.15 21.71 15.83
N ILE A 44 -1.40 20.60 15.78
CA ILE A 44 -1.82 19.38 15.13
C ILE A 44 -2.04 18.28 16.16
N SER A 45 -3.25 17.73 16.20
CA SER A 45 -3.62 16.57 17.00
C SER A 45 -4.07 15.42 16.12
N LEU A 46 -3.57 14.22 16.40
CA LEU A 46 -3.96 12.98 15.72
C LEU A 46 -4.63 12.04 16.70
N LEU A 47 -5.86 11.61 16.38
CA LEU A 47 -6.65 10.68 17.18
C LEU A 47 -6.70 9.31 16.50
N GLU A 48 -6.31 8.25 17.21
CA GLU A 48 -6.36 6.87 16.77
C GLU A 48 -7.26 6.05 17.71
N ALA A 49 -8.21 5.32 17.13
CA ALA A 49 -9.17 4.51 17.90
C ALA A 49 -8.51 3.32 18.60
N LYS A 50 -7.51 2.70 17.96
CA LYS A 50 -6.74 1.59 18.55
C LYS A 50 -5.72 2.12 19.55
N ARG A 51 -5.11 1.19 20.30
CA ARG A 51 -4.01 1.50 21.24
C ARG A 51 -2.67 1.77 20.54
N THR A 52 -2.57 1.48 19.25
CA THR A 52 -1.36 1.64 18.43
C THR A 52 -1.72 2.26 17.09
N THR A 53 -0.84 3.07 16.55
CA THR A 53 -0.91 3.62 15.20
C THR A 53 -0.45 2.59 14.16
N GLY A 54 -0.46 2.95 12.86
CA GLY A 54 -0.05 2.11 11.73
C GLY A 54 -1.23 1.57 10.90
N GLY A 55 -2.43 1.51 11.48
CA GLY A 55 -3.65 1.09 10.78
C GLY A 55 -3.62 -0.37 10.30
N ARG A 56 -3.72 -0.58 8.96
CA ARG A 56 -3.60 -1.89 8.31
C ARG A 56 -2.15 -2.38 8.21
N ALA A 57 -1.17 -1.47 8.15
CA ALA A 57 0.25 -1.79 8.24
C ALA A 57 0.62 -2.05 9.71
N GLY A 58 0.18 -3.18 10.25
CA GLY A 58 0.29 -3.53 11.65
C GLY A 58 0.71 -4.98 11.90
N SER A 59 0.98 -5.27 13.17
CA SER A 59 1.47 -6.56 13.64
C SER A 59 0.68 -7.00 14.87
N PHE A 60 0.84 -8.25 15.26
CA PHE A 60 0.28 -8.80 16.49
C PHE A 60 1.32 -9.62 17.25
N GLN A 61 1.10 -9.77 18.55
CA GLN A 61 1.87 -10.69 19.38
C GLN A 61 1.36 -12.12 19.16
N GLU A 62 2.25 -13.00 18.73
CA GLU A 62 1.91 -14.42 18.62
C GLU A 62 1.99 -15.05 20.01
N SER A 63 0.87 -15.61 20.48
CA SER A 63 0.70 -16.04 21.89
C SER A 63 1.60 -17.20 22.33
N LYS A 64 1.98 -18.09 21.40
CA LYS A 64 2.80 -19.27 21.73
C LYS A 64 4.30 -18.99 21.70
N THR A 65 4.73 -18.11 20.80
CA THR A 65 6.15 -17.76 20.63
C THR A 65 6.55 -16.50 21.36
N GLY A 66 5.57 -15.64 21.72
CA GLY A 66 5.80 -14.30 22.26
C GLY A 66 6.39 -13.31 21.24
N GLY A 67 6.62 -13.76 20.00
CA GLY A 67 7.18 -12.93 18.94
C GLY A 67 6.15 -12.00 18.31
N THR A 68 6.61 -10.83 17.84
CA THR A 68 5.77 -9.92 17.04
C THR A 68 5.84 -10.32 15.58
N VAL A 69 4.69 -10.54 14.94
CA VAL A 69 4.58 -10.89 13.52
C VAL A 69 3.54 -9.98 12.84
N ASP A 70 3.78 -9.61 11.59
CA ASP A 70 2.86 -8.78 10.83
C ASP A 70 1.59 -9.56 10.46
N TYR A 71 0.43 -8.90 10.43
CA TYR A 71 -0.82 -9.54 9.97
C TYR A 71 -0.64 -10.18 8.60
N CYS A 72 0.02 -9.46 7.70
CA CYS A 72 0.47 -9.93 6.41
C CYS A 72 1.75 -9.18 6.03
N GLN A 73 2.66 -9.82 5.29
CA GLN A 73 3.87 -9.16 4.82
C GLN A 73 3.51 -8.03 3.88
N HIS A 74 3.96 -6.84 4.22
CA HIS A 74 3.91 -5.69 3.32
C HIS A 74 5.28 -5.49 2.68
N VAL A 75 5.27 -5.20 1.40
CA VAL A 75 6.45 -4.80 0.65
C VAL A 75 6.18 -3.45 -0.02
N ALA A 76 7.21 -2.65 -0.17
CA ALA A 76 7.19 -1.51 -1.06
C ALA A 76 7.96 -1.86 -2.34
N MET A 77 7.70 -1.13 -3.40
CA MET A 77 8.52 -1.18 -4.61
C MET A 77 9.33 0.10 -4.75
N GLY A 78 10.40 0.07 -5.55
CA GLY A 78 11.23 1.24 -5.78
C GLY A 78 10.50 2.44 -6.41
N CYS A 79 9.35 2.19 -7.04
CA CYS A 79 8.45 3.22 -7.57
C CYS A 79 7.63 3.95 -6.49
N CYS A 80 7.58 3.46 -5.25
CA CYS A 80 6.83 4.05 -4.14
C CYS A 80 7.58 5.26 -3.55
N THR A 81 7.78 6.31 -4.36
CA THR A 81 8.66 7.45 -4.03
C THR A 81 8.17 8.25 -2.83
N ASN A 82 6.86 8.42 -2.67
CA ASN A 82 6.31 9.15 -1.54
C ASN A 82 6.46 8.40 -0.21
N PHE A 83 6.21 7.08 -0.20
CA PHE A 83 6.43 6.25 0.98
C PHE A 83 7.92 6.20 1.36
N LEU A 84 8.80 5.97 0.38
CA LEU A 84 10.24 5.96 0.62
C LEU A 84 10.76 7.33 1.06
N GLY A 85 10.27 8.41 0.45
CA GLY A 85 10.59 9.78 0.86
C GLY A 85 10.13 10.12 2.26
N LEU A 86 8.94 9.63 2.69
CA LEU A 86 8.47 9.77 4.07
C LEU A 86 9.46 9.11 5.05
N LEU A 87 9.84 7.86 4.80
CA LEU A 87 10.80 7.16 5.66
C LEU A 87 12.17 7.84 5.66
N GLN A 88 12.66 8.30 4.50
CA GLN A 88 13.93 9.00 4.38
C GLN A 88 13.95 10.30 5.18
N ARG A 89 12.90 11.11 5.11
CA ARG A 89 12.80 12.36 5.89
C ARG A 89 12.79 12.14 7.39
N GLN A 90 12.36 10.96 7.83
CA GLN A 90 12.35 10.55 9.24
C GLN A 90 13.58 9.74 9.64
N GLY A 91 14.58 9.53 8.72
CA GLY A 91 15.77 8.74 9.00
C GLY A 91 15.51 7.23 9.14
N LEU A 92 14.40 6.74 8.59
CA LEU A 92 13.94 5.34 8.71
C LEU A 92 14.15 4.51 7.43
N ASP A 93 14.69 5.08 6.37
CA ASP A 93 14.91 4.41 5.09
C ASP A 93 15.89 3.22 5.19
N SER A 94 16.86 3.29 6.11
CA SER A 94 17.77 2.19 6.43
C SER A 94 17.06 0.94 7.01
N GLN A 95 15.79 1.07 7.44
CA GLN A 95 14.97 -0.03 7.95
C GLN A 95 14.31 -0.88 6.86
N LEU A 96 14.69 -0.66 5.60
CA LEU A 96 14.24 -1.48 4.48
C LEU A 96 15.41 -2.24 3.86
N HIS A 97 15.18 -3.51 3.52
CA HIS A 97 16.05 -4.27 2.63
C HIS A 97 15.57 -4.09 1.19
N ARG A 98 16.49 -3.71 0.29
CA ARG A 98 16.22 -3.59 -1.15
C ARG A 98 16.71 -4.82 -1.89
N TYR A 99 15.82 -5.49 -2.60
CA TYR A 99 16.09 -6.65 -3.42
C TYR A 99 15.86 -6.32 -4.90
N THR A 100 16.89 -6.53 -5.71
CA THR A 100 16.89 -6.28 -7.16
C THR A 100 16.69 -7.56 -7.98
N ARG A 101 16.54 -8.70 -7.30
CA ARG A 101 16.39 -10.03 -7.92
C ARG A 101 15.23 -10.76 -7.27
N LEU A 102 14.34 -11.30 -8.10
CA LEU A 102 13.23 -12.13 -7.66
C LEU A 102 13.39 -13.55 -8.20
N LYS A 103 13.03 -14.54 -7.40
CA LYS A 103 12.97 -15.95 -7.79
C LYS A 103 11.54 -16.36 -8.01
N PHE A 104 11.27 -16.94 -9.18
CA PHE A 104 9.95 -17.46 -9.56
C PHE A 104 10.01 -18.96 -9.63
N PHE A 105 9.13 -19.62 -8.92
CA PHE A 105 8.97 -21.06 -8.86
C PHE A 105 7.66 -21.42 -9.57
N HIS A 106 7.77 -22.22 -10.63
CA HIS A 106 6.63 -22.79 -11.32
C HIS A 106 6.65 -24.31 -11.13
N PRO A 107 5.49 -24.97 -10.91
CA PRO A 107 5.47 -26.43 -10.60
C PRO A 107 6.14 -27.30 -11.67
N GLU A 108 6.03 -26.92 -12.92
CA GLU A 108 6.48 -27.75 -14.07
C GLU A 108 7.79 -27.28 -14.71
N HIS A 109 8.39 -26.16 -14.22
CA HIS A 109 9.52 -25.54 -14.90
C HIS A 109 10.66 -25.23 -13.92
N PRO A 110 11.92 -25.17 -14.42
CA PRO A 110 13.05 -24.76 -13.59
C PRO A 110 12.90 -23.34 -13.05
N VAL A 111 13.44 -23.12 -11.86
CA VAL A 111 13.44 -21.80 -11.18
C VAL A 111 13.93 -20.71 -12.12
N SER A 112 13.17 -19.65 -12.20
CA SER A 112 13.47 -18.45 -12.99
C SER A 112 13.97 -17.33 -12.11
N THR A 113 14.87 -16.49 -12.65
CA THR A 113 15.36 -15.30 -11.96
C THR A 113 14.98 -14.07 -12.77
N PHE A 114 14.18 -13.21 -12.18
CA PHE A 114 13.90 -11.88 -12.71
C PHE A 114 14.93 -10.90 -12.19
N THR A 115 15.73 -10.33 -13.10
CA THR A 115 16.76 -9.34 -12.79
C THR A 115 16.81 -8.32 -13.93
N PRO A 116 16.37 -7.07 -13.70
CA PRO A 116 16.49 -6.01 -14.68
C PRO A 116 17.95 -5.74 -15.07
N SER A 117 18.19 -5.41 -16.33
CA SER A 117 19.52 -5.04 -16.81
C SER A 117 19.96 -3.68 -16.23
N ARG A 118 21.20 -3.59 -15.81
CA ARG A 118 21.82 -2.32 -15.36
C ARG A 118 22.26 -1.42 -16.52
N TRP A 119 22.43 -2.02 -17.72
CA TRP A 119 23.02 -1.38 -18.89
C TRP A 119 22.01 -0.88 -19.91
N LEU A 120 20.87 -1.56 -20.03
CA LEU A 120 19.84 -1.17 -20.98
C LEU A 120 18.98 -0.07 -20.40
N PRO A 121 18.67 0.99 -21.17
CA PRO A 121 17.79 2.05 -20.68
C PRO A 121 16.36 1.56 -20.47
N ALA A 122 15.63 2.15 -19.54
CA ALA A 122 14.20 1.90 -19.39
C ALA A 122 13.46 2.36 -20.69
N PRO A 123 12.45 1.60 -21.17
CA PRO A 123 11.85 0.41 -20.57
C PRO A 123 12.57 -0.92 -20.95
N PHE A 124 13.59 -0.88 -21.82
CA PHE A 124 14.25 -2.09 -22.34
C PHE A 124 15.08 -2.86 -21.30
N HIS A 125 15.38 -2.24 -20.16
CA HIS A 125 16.08 -2.90 -19.04
C HIS A 125 15.37 -4.16 -18.52
N LEU A 126 14.05 -4.30 -18.76
CA LEU A 126 13.25 -5.47 -18.36
C LEU A 126 13.32 -6.63 -19.38
N MET A 127 13.80 -6.39 -20.59
CA MET A 127 13.80 -7.41 -21.65
C MET A 127 14.58 -8.69 -21.29
N PRO A 128 15.81 -8.59 -20.70
CA PRO A 128 16.52 -9.79 -20.26
C PRO A 128 15.80 -10.51 -19.11
N ALA A 129 15.19 -9.75 -18.18
CA ALA A 129 14.43 -10.34 -17.09
C ALA A 129 13.23 -11.16 -17.59
N LEU A 130 12.44 -10.61 -18.52
CA LEU A 130 11.34 -11.34 -19.17
C LEU A 130 11.85 -12.57 -19.93
N SER A 131 13.00 -12.47 -20.62
CA SER A 131 13.58 -13.59 -21.34
C SER A 131 14.05 -14.73 -20.44
N ASN A 132 14.39 -14.43 -19.19
CA ASN A 132 14.83 -15.40 -18.18
C ASN A 132 13.68 -16.10 -17.43
N LEU A 133 12.41 -15.73 -17.67
CA LEU A 133 11.27 -16.46 -17.13
C LEU A 133 11.09 -17.77 -17.91
N ARG A 134 11.67 -18.86 -17.40
CA ARG A 134 11.82 -20.15 -18.12
C ARG A 134 10.50 -20.88 -18.33
N TYR A 135 9.49 -20.57 -17.53
CA TYR A 135 8.13 -21.12 -17.65
C TYR A 135 7.29 -20.46 -18.74
N LEU A 136 7.79 -19.40 -19.38
CA LEU A 136 7.17 -18.79 -20.55
C LEU A 136 7.86 -19.28 -21.82
N ASP A 137 7.10 -19.74 -22.78
CA ASP A 137 7.63 -20.11 -24.10
C ASP A 137 7.89 -18.89 -25.02
N ARG A 138 8.32 -19.14 -26.24
CA ARG A 138 8.62 -18.06 -27.21
C ARG A 138 7.36 -17.34 -27.69
N SER A 139 6.24 -18.04 -27.81
CA SER A 139 4.95 -17.47 -28.24
C SER A 139 4.40 -16.56 -27.16
N GLN A 140 4.34 -17.04 -25.92
CA GLN A 140 3.87 -16.28 -24.76
C GLN A 140 4.69 -15.00 -24.57
N ARG A 141 6.03 -15.06 -24.64
CA ARG A 141 6.88 -13.86 -24.56
C ARG A 141 6.60 -12.87 -25.69
N ARG A 142 6.25 -13.33 -26.91
CA ARG A 142 5.87 -12.45 -28.03
C ARG A 142 4.52 -11.79 -27.75
N GLN A 143 3.53 -12.55 -27.31
CA GLN A 143 2.21 -12.05 -26.92
C GLN A 143 2.34 -10.99 -25.81
N ILE A 144 3.09 -11.27 -24.74
CA ILE A 144 3.34 -10.33 -23.64
C ILE A 144 3.97 -9.02 -24.15
N LYS A 145 5.02 -9.10 -24.96
CA LYS A 145 5.66 -7.90 -25.54
C LYS A 145 4.69 -7.07 -26.37
N HIS A 146 3.83 -7.71 -27.14
CA HIS A 146 2.81 -7.02 -27.93
C HIS A 146 1.81 -6.29 -27.06
N ALA A 147 1.23 -6.96 -26.05
CA ALA A 147 0.27 -6.37 -25.14
C ALA A 147 0.90 -5.24 -24.30
N LEU A 148 2.12 -5.40 -23.79
CA LEU A 148 2.85 -4.33 -23.09
C LEU A 148 3.06 -3.10 -23.97
N LEU A 149 3.44 -3.29 -25.25
CA LEU A 149 3.62 -2.19 -26.18
C LEU A 149 2.30 -1.44 -26.44
N ARG A 150 1.18 -2.17 -26.56
CA ARG A 150 -0.15 -1.57 -26.69
C ARG A 150 -0.51 -0.80 -25.42
N LEU A 151 -0.32 -1.41 -24.25
CA LEU A 151 -0.61 -0.80 -22.95
C LEU A 151 0.19 0.51 -22.74
N PHE A 152 1.47 0.54 -23.14
CA PHE A 152 2.32 1.74 -23.04
C PHE A 152 1.89 2.86 -24.00
N ARG A 153 1.28 2.50 -25.14
CA ARG A 153 0.81 3.45 -26.15
C ARG A 153 -0.63 3.92 -25.96
N THR A 154 -1.36 3.35 -25.01
CA THR A 154 -2.71 3.79 -24.66
C THR A 154 -2.59 4.79 -23.52
N SER A 155 -3.29 5.94 -23.61
CA SER A 155 -3.29 6.92 -22.50
C SER A 155 -4.06 6.39 -21.31
N SER A 156 -3.81 6.92 -20.12
CA SER A 156 -4.57 6.55 -18.92
C SER A 156 -6.05 6.93 -19.03
N GLU A 157 -6.36 8.00 -19.76
CA GLU A 157 -7.73 8.49 -19.97
C GLU A 157 -8.55 7.54 -20.87
N ASP A 158 -7.90 6.86 -21.82
CA ASP A 158 -8.56 5.91 -22.74
C ASP A 158 -8.87 4.55 -22.09
N LEU A 159 -8.48 4.31 -20.84
CA LEU A 159 -8.59 3.02 -20.17
C LEU A 159 -9.72 2.96 -19.11
N GLY A 160 -10.39 4.08 -18.84
CA GLY A 160 -11.31 4.28 -17.70
C GLY A 160 -12.15 3.07 -17.31
N ASP A 161 -13.05 2.63 -18.19
CA ASP A 161 -14.09 1.63 -17.87
C ASP A 161 -13.70 0.20 -18.23
N LEU A 162 -12.46 -0.04 -18.70
CA LEU A 162 -12.04 -1.33 -19.21
C LEU A 162 -11.59 -2.26 -18.09
N LEU A 163 -12.04 -3.52 -18.16
CA LEU A 163 -11.51 -4.63 -17.37
C LEU A 163 -10.22 -5.17 -18.02
N ALA A 164 -9.30 -5.64 -17.18
CA ALA A 164 -7.99 -6.11 -17.66
C ALA A 164 -8.07 -7.41 -18.47
N GLU A 165 -8.76 -8.44 -17.97
CA GLU A 165 -8.78 -9.75 -18.63
C GLU A 165 -9.40 -9.70 -20.04
N PRO A 166 -10.59 -9.12 -20.27
CA PRO A 166 -11.14 -9.01 -21.63
C PRO A 166 -10.24 -8.22 -22.59
N TRP A 167 -9.58 -7.17 -22.08
CA TRP A 167 -8.63 -6.42 -22.89
C TRP A 167 -7.41 -7.26 -23.27
N LEU A 168 -6.86 -8.03 -22.32
CA LEU A 168 -5.72 -8.92 -22.58
C LEU A 168 -6.07 -10.00 -23.59
N GLU A 169 -7.23 -10.64 -23.48
CA GLU A 169 -7.74 -11.61 -24.47
C GLU A 169 -7.85 -10.96 -25.86
N ALA A 170 -8.38 -9.75 -25.97
CA ALA A 170 -8.44 -8.99 -27.23
C ALA A 170 -7.06 -8.62 -27.78
N GLN A 171 -6.00 -8.56 -26.93
CA GLN A 171 -4.60 -8.42 -27.37
C GLN A 171 -3.93 -9.77 -27.68
N GLY A 172 -4.69 -10.86 -27.75
CA GLY A 172 -4.20 -12.20 -28.12
C GLY A 172 -3.44 -12.89 -26.98
N GLN A 173 -3.70 -12.53 -25.73
CA GLN A 173 -3.16 -13.28 -24.58
C GLN A 173 -4.03 -14.51 -24.36
N ASP A 174 -3.41 -15.68 -24.36
CA ASP A 174 -4.11 -16.92 -23.98
C ASP A 174 -4.24 -17.03 -22.44
N LYS A 175 -5.11 -17.94 -21.99
CA LYS A 175 -5.40 -18.11 -20.55
C LYS A 175 -4.17 -18.49 -19.73
N THR A 176 -3.27 -19.29 -20.30
CA THR A 176 -2.03 -19.68 -19.62
C THR A 176 -1.10 -18.48 -19.46
N THR A 177 -0.94 -17.66 -20.51
CA THR A 177 -0.15 -16.42 -20.44
C THR A 177 -0.76 -15.43 -19.46
N ILE A 178 -2.10 -15.30 -19.40
CA ILE A 178 -2.78 -14.47 -18.42
C ILE A 178 -2.50 -14.99 -17.01
N GLY A 179 -2.61 -16.28 -16.77
CA GLY A 179 -2.38 -16.91 -15.46
C GLY A 179 -0.93 -16.78 -14.99
N ASP A 180 0.01 -17.19 -15.82
CA ASP A 180 1.42 -17.35 -15.43
C ASP A 180 2.21 -16.04 -15.41
N PHE A 181 1.75 -15.00 -16.12
CA PHE A 181 2.46 -13.73 -16.16
C PHE A 181 1.62 -12.57 -15.60
N TRP A 182 0.49 -12.26 -16.22
CA TRP A 182 -0.29 -11.09 -15.88
C TRP A 182 -0.90 -11.19 -14.48
N SER A 183 -1.57 -12.31 -14.17
CA SER A 183 -2.20 -12.53 -12.86
C SER A 183 -1.18 -12.56 -11.73
N VAL A 184 -0.01 -13.17 -11.92
CA VAL A 184 1.04 -13.22 -10.88
C VAL A 184 1.44 -11.83 -10.41
N ILE A 185 1.61 -10.90 -11.36
CA ILE A 185 2.03 -9.52 -11.05
C ILE A 185 0.84 -8.70 -10.53
N VAL A 186 -0.30 -8.77 -11.23
CA VAL A 186 -1.48 -7.95 -10.95
C VAL A 186 -2.08 -8.31 -9.59
N VAL A 187 -2.29 -9.59 -9.31
CA VAL A 187 -2.86 -10.04 -8.02
C VAL A 187 -1.94 -9.67 -6.86
N SER A 188 -0.63 -9.82 -7.04
CA SER A 188 0.35 -9.45 -6.01
C SER A 188 0.39 -7.95 -5.73
N ALA A 189 0.27 -7.12 -6.78
CA ALA A 189 0.40 -5.66 -6.66
C ALA A 189 -0.90 -4.96 -6.26
N LEU A 190 -2.06 -5.48 -6.72
CA LEU A 190 -3.36 -4.85 -6.58
C LEU A 190 -4.27 -5.52 -5.54
N GLY A 191 -3.95 -6.75 -5.13
CA GLY A 191 -4.77 -7.53 -4.19
C GLY A 191 -6.12 -7.96 -4.76
N GLU A 192 -6.35 -7.85 -6.09
CA GLU A 192 -7.60 -8.21 -6.75
C GLU A 192 -7.33 -9.13 -7.95
N SER A 193 -8.31 -9.94 -8.31
CA SER A 193 -8.23 -10.88 -9.43
C SER A 193 -8.27 -10.19 -10.79
N ILE A 194 -7.60 -10.79 -11.80
CA ILE A 194 -7.39 -10.18 -13.12
C ILE A 194 -8.69 -9.92 -13.89
N ASP A 195 -9.72 -10.74 -13.65
CA ASP A 195 -11.04 -10.64 -14.26
C ASP A 195 -11.88 -9.46 -13.74
N ARG A 196 -11.50 -8.90 -12.59
CA ARG A 196 -12.24 -7.82 -11.93
C ARG A 196 -11.51 -6.48 -11.92
N VAL A 197 -10.20 -6.52 -12.08
CA VAL A 197 -9.36 -5.33 -11.92
C VAL A 197 -9.48 -4.37 -13.10
N SER A 198 -9.43 -3.07 -12.83
CA SER A 198 -9.42 -2.05 -13.87
C SER A 198 -8.13 -2.09 -14.69
N LEU A 199 -8.25 -1.92 -16.01
CA LEU A 199 -7.09 -1.87 -16.90
C LEU A 199 -6.19 -0.67 -16.62
N ALA A 200 -6.75 0.44 -16.15
CA ALA A 200 -5.99 1.61 -15.73
C ALA A 200 -5.06 1.29 -14.54
N ALA A 201 -5.53 0.54 -13.56
CA ALA A 201 -4.71 0.09 -12.43
C ALA A 201 -3.61 -0.90 -12.90
N VAL A 202 -3.92 -1.81 -13.81
CA VAL A 202 -2.93 -2.71 -14.41
C VAL A 202 -1.86 -1.91 -15.17
N ARG A 203 -2.27 -0.92 -15.97
CA ARG A 203 -1.32 -0.03 -16.65
C ARG A 203 -0.41 0.69 -15.65
N LYS A 204 -0.96 1.20 -14.55
CA LYS A 204 -0.19 1.86 -13.48
C LYS A 204 0.90 0.93 -12.94
N VAL A 205 0.58 -0.33 -12.68
CA VAL A 205 1.55 -1.33 -12.21
C VAL A 205 2.65 -1.53 -13.24
N PHE A 206 2.31 -1.85 -14.51
CA PHE A 206 3.32 -2.18 -15.52
C PHE A 206 4.12 -0.97 -16.00
N VAL A 207 3.54 0.21 -16.01
CA VAL A 207 4.23 1.45 -16.38
C VAL A 207 5.09 1.95 -15.22
N ASP A 208 4.47 2.43 -14.15
CA ASP A 208 5.19 3.10 -13.08
C ASP A 208 5.92 2.11 -12.16
N GLY A 209 5.34 0.92 -11.94
CA GLY A 209 5.93 -0.13 -11.12
C GLY A 209 7.12 -0.84 -11.80
N PHE A 210 7.18 -0.86 -13.13
CA PHE A 210 8.21 -1.63 -13.83
C PHE A 210 8.93 -0.85 -14.93
N ALA A 211 8.19 -0.34 -15.93
CA ALA A 211 8.79 0.10 -17.18
C ALA A 211 9.37 1.52 -17.15
N ALA A 212 8.83 2.42 -16.34
CA ALA A 212 9.11 3.85 -16.40
C ALA A 212 10.55 4.22 -16.04
N ALA A 213 11.17 3.51 -15.10
CA ALA A 213 12.49 3.86 -14.60
C ALA A 213 13.27 2.64 -14.07
N HIS A 214 14.59 2.76 -14.05
CA HIS A 214 15.44 1.81 -13.33
C HIS A 214 15.12 1.80 -11.83
N GLY A 215 15.15 0.62 -11.22
CA GLY A 215 14.88 0.45 -9.80
C GLY A 215 13.39 0.52 -9.43
N ALA A 216 12.49 0.86 -10.35
CA ALA A 216 11.05 0.88 -10.10
C ALA A 216 10.54 -0.46 -9.55
N SER A 217 10.99 -1.58 -10.15
CA SER A 217 10.62 -2.95 -9.79
C SER A 217 11.41 -3.56 -8.63
N ASP A 218 12.34 -2.83 -8.01
CA ASP A 218 13.03 -3.32 -6.82
C ASP A 218 12.02 -3.55 -5.69
N VAL A 219 12.16 -4.68 -4.99
CA VAL A 219 11.31 -5.01 -3.84
C VAL A 219 11.99 -4.58 -2.56
N LEU A 220 11.27 -3.80 -1.75
CA LEU A 220 11.77 -3.31 -0.46
C LEU A 220 10.96 -3.97 0.67
N VAL A 221 11.66 -4.72 1.50
CA VAL A 221 11.08 -5.49 2.61
C VAL A 221 11.50 -4.85 3.93
N PRO A 222 10.58 -4.56 4.86
CA PRO A 222 10.91 -4.07 6.19
C PRO A 222 11.85 -5.02 6.92
N LYS A 223 12.80 -4.46 7.68
CA LYS A 223 13.70 -5.20 8.58
C LYS A 223 13.12 -5.41 9.97
N LEU A 224 12.02 -4.73 10.27
CA LEU A 224 11.32 -4.74 11.55
C LEU A 224 9.84 -5.04 11.32
N PRO A 225 9.13 -5.55 12.33
CA PRO A 225 7.67 -5.59 12.29
C PRO A 225 7.07 -4.22 12.00
N LEU A 226 5.99 -4.18 11.24
CA LEU A 226 5.33 -2.92 10.86
C LEU A 226 4.82 -2.11 12.06
N ALA A 227 4.40 -2.81 13.13
CA ALA A 227 4.06 -2.14 14.40
C ALA A 227 5.25 -1.38 14.99
N ASP A 228 6.48 -1.86 14.80
CA ASP A 228 7.69 -1.16 15.23
C ASP A 228 8.08 -0.06 14.25
N LEU A 229 8.13 -0.34 12.96
CA LEU A 229 8.57 0.64 11.95
C LEU A 229 7.57 1.80 11.83
N ILE A 230 6.30 1.49 11.58
CA ILE A 230 5.25 2.49 11.33
C ILE A 230 4.56 2.88 12.65
N GLY A 231 4.12 1.88 13.41
CA GLY A 231 3.34 2.12 14.64
C GLY A 231 4.13 2.81 15.74
N ARG A 232 5.44 2.58 15.86
CA ARG A 232 6.27 3.17 16.92
C ARG A 232 7.29 4.18 16.38
N GLN A 233 8.25 3.76 15.52
CA GLN A 233 9.37 4.65 15.14
C GLN A 233 8.89 5.85 14.32
N LEU A 234 8.04 5.65 13.31
CA LEU A 234 7.50 6.76 12.52
C LEU A 234 6.61 7.68 13.39
N THR A 235 5.79 7.12 14.27
CA THR A 235 4.95 7.92 15.17
C THR A 235 5.80 8.79 16.10
N VAL A 236 6.82 8.23 16.75
CA VAL A 236 7.75 8.98 17.61
C VAL A 236 8.44 10.11 16.84
N ALA A 237 8.89 9.83 15.61
CA ALA A 237 9.51 10.85 14.76
C ALA A 237 8.56 12.00 14.41
N ILE A 238 7.27 11.71 14.23
CA ILE A 238 6.22 12.72 13.99
C ILE A 238 5.90 13.51 15.25
N GLU A 239 5.85 12.87 16.43
CA GLU A 239 5.68 13.55 17.72
C GLU A 239 6.83 14.53 17.98
N GLN A 240 8.06 14.21 17.59
CA GLN A 240 9.21 15.11 17.68
C GLN A 240 9.06 16.39 16.84
N LEU A 241 8.18 16.38 15.82
CA LEU A 241 7.81 17.59 15.06
C LEU A 241 6.73 18.45 15.77
N GLY A 242 6.31 18.08 16.99
CA GLY A 242 5.32 18.80 17.76
C GLY A 242 3.87 18.34 17.56
N VAL A 243 3.64 17.21 16.89
CA VAL A 243 2.29 16.64 16.75
C VAL A 243 1.88 15.92 18.03
N VAL A 244 0.65 16.13 18.47
CA VAL A 244 0.08 15.44 19.64
C VAL A 244 -0.67 14.20 19.16
N VAL A 245 -0.09 13.01 19.37
CA VAL A 245 -0.72 11.73 19.03
C VAL A 245 -1.45 11.15 20.24
N LYS A 246 -2.76 10.87 20.09
CA LYS A 246 -3.61 10.30 21.13
C LYS A 246 -4.22 8.98 20.63
N THR A 247 -3.82 7.88 21.22
CA THR A 247 -4.37 6.54 20.94
C THR A 247 -5.53 6.19 21.88
N GLY A 248 -6.35 5.19 21.52
CA GLY A 248 -7.55 4.83 22.29
C GLY A 248 -8.66 5.89 22.24
N GLN A 249 -8.63 6.77 21.23
CA GLN A 249 -9.58 7.87 21.05
C GLN A 249 -10.53 7.58 19.89
N VAL A 250 -11.73 7.15 20.19
CA VAL A 250 -12.73 6.78 19.18
C VAL A 250 -13.60 7.98 18.85
N VAL A 251 -13.50 8.48 17.62
CA VAL A 251 -14.40 9.48 17.07
C VAL A 251 -15.64 8.76 16.53
N ARG A 252 -16.84 9.26 16.86
CA ARG A 252 -18.12 8.71 16.37
C ARG A 252 -18.67 9.49 15.19
N GLN A 253 -18.53 10.81 15.21
CA GLN A 253 -19.12 11.66 14.19
C GLN A 253 -18.40 13.02 14.13
N VAL A 254 -18.37 13.60 12.95
CA VAL A 254 -17.99 14.98 12.69
C VAL A 254 -19.25 15.71 12.18
N SER A 255 -19.66 16.79 12.84
CA SER A 255 -20.86 17.56 12.47
C SER A 255 -20.54 18.62 11.41
N SER A 256 -21.58 19.21 10.80
CA SER A 256 -21.47 20.37 9.90
C SER A 256 -20.94 21.62 10.60
N GLU A 257 -21.14 21.71 11.90
CA GLU A 257 -20.70 22.81 12.77
C GLU A 257 -19.24 22.67 13.26
N LYS A 258 -18.48 21.73 12.70
CA LYS A 258 -17.09 21.41 13.07
C LYS A 258 -16.92 20.78 14.47
N GLU A 259 -17.99 20.19 14.99
CA GLU A 259 -17.93 19.45 16.24
C GLU A 259 -17.55 17.99 15.99
N ILE A 260 -16.63 17.48 16.80
CA ILE A 260 -16.14 16.11 16.71
C ILE A 260 -16.63 15.37 17.97
N ALA A 261 -17.66 14.54 17.79
CA ALA A 261 -18.25 13.74 18.86
C ALA A 261 -17.39 12.50 19.13
N MET A 262 -16.92 12.36 20.36
CA MET A 262 -16.14 11.23 20.83
C MET A 262 -17.04 10.12 21.42
N ALA A 263 -16.55 8.88 21.41
CA ALA A 263 -17.29 7.76 21.99
C ALA A 263 -17.48 7.84 23.51
N ASP A 264 -16.63 8.59 24.20
CA ASP A 264 -16.71 8.84 25.66
C ASP A 264 -17.60 10.03 26.04
N GLY A 265 -18.30 10.63 25.07
CA GLY A 265 -19.23 11.74 25.27
C GLY A 265 -18.60 13.13 25.19
N ARG A 266 -17.28 13.23 25.09
CA ARG A 266 -16.63 14.53 24.84
C ARG A 266 -16.95 15.04 23.45
N VAL A 267 -17.00 16.36 23.30
CA VAL A 267 -17.08 17.05 22.01
C VAL A 267 -15.83 17.92 21.88
N LEU A 268 -15.14 17.76 20.75
CA LEU A 268 -13.98 18.56 20.38
C LEU A 268 -14.36 19.49 19.24
N ALA A 269 -13.61 20.56 19.05
CA ALA A 269 -13.73 21.46 17.90
C ALA A 269 -12.35 21.71 17.31
N ALA A 270 -12.28 21.96 15.99
CA ALA A 270 -11.05 22.29 15.29
C ALA A 270 -11.33 23.23 14.12
N ASP A 271 -10.33 24.01 13.69
CA ASP A 271 -10.43 24.84 12.49
C ASP A 271 -10.50 23.96 11.23
N HIS A 272 -9.70 22.89 11.21
CA HIS A 272 -9.69 21.89 10.14
C HIS A 272 -9.76 20.46 10.70
N VAL A 273 -10.49 19.60 10.01
CA VAL A 273 -10.58 18.17 10.33
C VAL A 273 -10.15 17.35 9.11
N VAL A 274 -9.23 16.41 9.33
CA VAL A 274 -8.81 15.44 8.30
C VAL A 274 -9.30 14.07 8.71
N VAL A 275 -10.17 13.46 7.90
CA VAL A 275 -10.69 12.10 8.13
C VAL A 275 -9.84 11.11 7.34
N ALA A 276 -9.00 10.36 8.06
CA ALA A 276 -8.01 9.41 7.55
C ALA A 276 -8.35 7.97 7.92
N VAL A 277 -9.61 7.59 7.78
CA VAL A 277 -10.15 6.26 8.11
C VAL A 277 -10.38 5.41 6.85
N PRO A 278 -10.61 4.08 6.95
CA PRO A 278 -10.93 3.24 5.81
C PRO A 278 -12.24 3.65 5.11
N TRP A 279 -12.35 3.36 3.79
CA TRP A 279 -13.50 3.73 2.95
C TRP A 279 -14.86 3.27 3.49
N HIS A 280 -14.89 2.09 4.13
CA HIS A 280 -16.11 1.47 4.65
C HIS A 280 -16.55 2.02 6.03
N VAL A 281 -15.81 3.00 6.57
CA VAL A 281 -16.08 3.65 7.87
C VAL A 281 -16.39 5.13 7.67
N VAL A 282 -15.85 5.75 6.62
CA VAL A 282 -15.88 7.21 6.44
C VAL A 282 -17.31 7.77 6.36
N ASN A 283 -18.25 7.03 5.76
CA ASN A 283 -19.65 7.47 5.61
C ASN A 283 -20.36 7.72 6.96
N ASP A 284 -20.02 6.90 7.96
CA ASP A 284 -20.61 7.01 9.31
C ASP A 284 -20.02 8.17 10.12
N LEU A 285 -18.89 8.72 9.68
CA LEU A 285 -18.15 9.75 10.41
C LEU A 285 -18.39 11.16 9.91
N VAL A 286 -18.58 11.34 8.60
CA VAL A 286 -18.64 12.68 8.00
C VAL A 286 -20.07 13.17 7.80
N PRO A 287 -20.32 14.50 7.76
CA PRO A 287 -21.65 15.04 7.53
C PRO A 287 -22.22 14.59 6.17
N SER A 288 -23.50 14.27 6.16
CA SER A 288 -24.21 13.92 4.91
C SER A 288 -24.07 15.04 3.87
N GLY A 289 -23.83 14.66 2.62
CA GLY A 289 -23.64 15.60 1.51
C GLY A 289 -22.28 16.32 1.46
N ALA A 290 -21.38 16.09 2.43
CA ALA A 290 -20.03 16.65 2.40
C ALA A 290 -19.17 16.08 1.24
N VAL A 291 -19.45 14.86 0.84
CA VAL A 291 -18.74 14.14 -0.23
C VAL A 291 -19.76 13.47 -1.15
N GLU A 292 -19.56 13.59 -2.45
CA GLU A 292 -20.44 12.93 -3.43
C GLU A 292 -20.24 11.42 -3.44
N LYS A 293 -21.31 10.66 -3.69
CA LYS A 293 -21.29 9.20 -3.84
C LYS A 293 -20.67 8.43 -2.66
N LEU A 294 -20.55 9.04 -1.48
CA LEU A 294 -19.86 8.43 -0.33
C LEU A 294 -20.57 7.17 0.16
N GLU A 295 -21.89 7.13 0.12
CA GLU A 295 -22.69 5.95 0.47
C GLU A 295 -22.37 4.76 -0.45
N SER A 296 -22.24 5.00 -1.76
CA SER A 296 -21.86 3.98 -2.73
C SER A 296 -20.42 3.49 -2.51
N LEU A 297 -19.52 4.41 -2.16
CA LEU A 297 -18.14 4.07 -1.81
C LEU A 297 -18.08 3.19 -0.56
N ALA A 298 -18.85 3.49 0.48
CA ALA A 298 -18.84 2.77 1.74
C ALA A 298 -19.25 1.29 1.63
N VAL A 299 -20.13 0.98 0.66
CA VAL A 299 -20.57 -0.38 0.38
C VAL A 299 -19.84 -1.05 -0.78
N ALA A 300 -18.85 -0.39 -1.36
CA ALA A 300 -18.08 -0.92 -2.48
C ALA A 300 -17.35 -2.23 -2.09
N PRO A 301 -17.21 -3.17 -3.04
CA PRO A 301 -16.57 -4.45 -2.77
C PRO A 301 -15.15 -4.32 -2.23
N ALA A 302 -14.81 -5.24 -1.33
CA ALA A 302 -13.46 -5.41 -0.81
C ALA A 302 -12.82 -6.68 -1.36
N SER A 303 -11.50 -6.70 -1.43
CA SER A 303 -10.73 -7.90 -1.72
C SER A 303 -9.97 -8.36 -0.48
N PRO A 304 -10.15 -9.64 -0.08
CA PRO A 304 -9.49 -10.20 1.08
C PRO A 304 -8.04 -10.58 0.77
N ILE A 305 -7.18 -10.46 1.78
CA ILE A 305 -5.82 -10.99 1.77
C ILE A 305 -5.66 -11.93 2.97
N SER A 306 -5.04 -13.08 2.73
CA SER A 306 -4.75 -14.07 3.76
C SER A 306 -3.24 -14.21 3.96
N GLY A 307 -2.80 -14.13 5.20
CA GLY A 307 -1.45 -14.48 5.64
C GLY A 307 -1.44 -15.83 6.35
N LEU A 308 -0.63 -16.76 5.86
CA LEU A 308 -0.36 -18.01 6.58
C LEU A 308 1.00 -17.90 7.27
N HIS A 309 0.98 -18.02 8.57
CA HIS A 309 2.16 -18.04 9.43
C HIS A 309 2.52 -19.50 9.71
N LEU A 310 3.73 -19.91 9.31
CA LEU A 310 4.19 -21.29 9.36
C LEU A 310 5.53 -21.35 10.10
N TRP A 311 5.62 -22.23 11.11
CA TRP A 311 6.85 -22.52 11.84
C TRP A 311 7.26 -23.97 11.59
N PHE A 312 8.49 -24.16 11.12
CA PHE A 312 9.04 -25.48 10.83
C PHE A 312 10.16 -25.83 11.81
N ASP A 313 10.39 -27.13 12.04
CA ASP A 313 11.50 -27.64 12.88
C ASP A 313 12.87 -27.34 12.29
N ARG A 314 12.95 -27.08 10.98
CA ARG A 314 14.16 -26.72 10.23
C ARG A 314 13.88 -25.73 9.12
N GLN A 315 14.95 -25.15 8.60
CA GLN A 315 14.86 -24.23 7.48
C GLN A 315 14.39 -24.94 6.22
N ILE A 316 13.42 -24.33 5.48
CA ILE A 316 12.87 -24.86 4.22
C ILE A 316 13.44 -24.18 2.99
N THR A 317 14.01 -22.98 3.13
CA THR A 317 14.75 -22.25 2.10
C THR A 317 15.59 -21.16 2.74
N ASP A 318 16.72 -20.82 2.11
CA ASP A 318 17.59 -19.69 2.48
C ASP A 318 17.16 -18.37 1.84
N LEU A 319 16.22 -18.44 0.87
CA LEU A 319 15.74 -17.26 0.17
C LEU A 319 14.98 -16.31 1.10
N PRO A 320 15.21 -15.00 1.02
CA PRO A 320 14.46 -14.02 1.80
C PRO A 320 12.99 -13.96 1.39
N HIS A 321 12.73 -14.22 0.13
CA HIS A 321 11.39 -14.33 -0.45
C HIS A 321 11.41 -15.13 -1.75
N ALA A 322 10.24 -15.66 -2.13
CA ALA A 322 10.02 -16.36 -3.39
C ALA A 322 8.61 -16.11 -3.91
N VAL A 323 8.46 -16.04 -5.23
CA VAL A 323 7.17 -15.99 -5.93
C VAL A 323 6.85 -17.40 -6.44
N LEU A 324 5.65 -17.89 -6.14
CA LEU A 324 5.17 -19.18 -6.62
C LEU A 324 4.10 -18.93 -7.70
N VAL A 325 4.35 -19.43 -8.91
CA VAL A 325 3.50 -19.22 -10.07
C VAL A 325 2.48 -20.34 -10.20
N GLY A 326 1.21 -19.99 -10.45
CA GLY A 326 0.15 -20.98 -10.67
C GLY A 326 -0.26 -21.77 -9.42
N THR A 327 0.03 -21.26 -8.22
CA THR A 327 -0.26 -21.90 -6.94
C THR A 327 -1.10 -21.00 -6.02
N VAL A 328 -1.69 -21.61 -4.97
CA VAL A 328 -2.41 -20.85 -3.93
C VAL A 328 -1.44 -20.02 -3.10
N ALA A 329 -0.28 -20.57 -2.77
CA ALA A 329 0.81 -19.87 -2.07
C ALA A 329 1.53 -18.92 -3.04
N GLN A 330 1.07 -17.69 -3.15
CA GLN A 330 1.61 -16.74 -4.16
C GLN A 330 3.00 -16.21 -3.83
N TRP A 331 3.24 -15.87 -2.55
CA TRP A 331 4.52 -15.39 -2.07
C TRP A 331 4.89 -16.08 -0.76
N VAL A 332 6.17 -16.36 -0.61
CA VAL A 332 6.76 -16.84 0.64
C VAL A 332 7.81 -15.85 1.10
N PHE A 333 7.78 -15.48 2.36
CA PHE A 333 8.77 -14.60 2.98
C PHE A 333 9.39 -15.26 4.19
N ARG A 334 10.70 -15.17 4.31
CA ARG A 334 11.43 -15.40 5.53
C ARG A 334 11.63 -14.04 6.19
N GLN A 335 11.09 -13.83 7.38
CA GLN A 335 11.17 -12.51 8.01
C GLN A 335 12.56 -12.26 8.59
N PRO A 336 13.23 -11.16 8.17
CA PRO A 336 14.62 -10.89 8.52
C PRO A 336 14.86 -10.54 9.99
N TRP A 337 13.85 -10.09 10.73
CA TRP A 337 13.94 -9.78 12.17
C TRP A 337 13.81 -11.00 13.09
N VAL A 338 13.44 -12.12 12.54
CA VAL A 338 13.42 -13.38 13.23
C VAL A 338 14.61 -14.17 12.68
N ASP A 339 15.78 -14.16 13.29
CA ASP A 339 17.02 -14.81 12.83
C ASP A 339 16.86 -16.26 12.28
N GLY A 340 15.82 -16.46 11.48
CA GLY A 340 15.36 -17.71 10.92
C GLY A 340 14.81 -18.69 11.96
N LYS A 341 15.12 -18.53 13.25
CA LYS A 341 14.69 -19.45 14.30
C LYS A 341 14.07 -18.69 15.48
N THR A 342 12.81 -18.96 15.73
CA THR A 342 12.11 -18.57 16.98
C THR A 342 12.18 -19.70 18.00
N SER A 343 11.66 -19.48 19.21
CA SER A 343 11.45 -20.55 20.19
C SER A 343 10.57 -21.70 19.65
N ALA A 344 9.75 -21.42 18.62
CA ALA A 344 8.88 -22.40 17.96
C ALA A 344 9.47 -22.99 16.66
N GLY A 345 10.67 -22.59 16.22
CA GLY A 345 11.30 -23.06 15.00
C GLY A 345 11.60 -21.96 13.96
N PHE A 346 11.73 -22.36 12.70
CA PHE A 346 11.98 -21.47 11.57
C PHE A 346 10.68 -20.92 11.02
N TYR A 347 10.55 -19.60 10.98
CA TYR A 347 9.33 -18.91 10.62
C TYR A 347 9.32 -18.47 9.16
N TYR A 348 8.18 -18.73 8.51
CA TYR A 348 7.87 -18.27 7.15
C TYR A 348 6.46 -17.73 7.09
N GLN A 349 6.26 -16.70 6.29
CA GLN A 349 4.92 -16.18 6.00
C GLN A 349 4.59 -16.38 4.54
N VAL A 350 3.44 -16.99 4.28
CA VAL A 350 2.84 -17.11 2.94
C VAL A 350 1.78 -16.05 2.78
N VAL A 351 1.80 -15.33 1.67
CA VAL A 351 0.80 -14.32 1.31
C VAL A 351 -0.07 -14.85 0.19
N ILE A 352 -1.38 -14.73 0.36
CA ILE A 352 -2.41 -15.06 -0.61
C ILE A 352 -3.27 -13.82 -0.80
N SER A 353 -3.04 -13.08 -1.88
CA SER A 353 -3.84 -11.93 -2.30
C SER A 353 -5.07 -12.39 -3.08
N ALA A 354 -6.11 -11.55 -3.16
CA ALA A 354 -7.40 -11.92 -3.77
C ALA A 354 -7.90 -13.28 -3.26
N SER A 355 -7.88 -13.48 -1.93
CA SER A 355 -8.06 -14.79 -1.29
C SER A 355 -9.54 -15.20 -1.13
N GLN A 356 -10.45 -14.73 -2.02
CA GLN A 356 -11.89 -15.06 -1.98
C GLN A 356 -12.12 -16.56 -1.95
N SER A 357 -11.50 -17.32 -2.85
CA SER A 357 -11.64 -18.77 -2.93
C SER A 357 -10.92 -19.48 -1.76
N ALA A 358 -9.71 -19.04 -1.43
CA ALA A 358 -8.91 -19.63 -0.36
C ALA A 358 -9.59 -19.53 1.03
N ARG A 359 -10.26 -18.40 1.32
CA ARG A 359 -10.97 -18.22 2.60
C ARG A 359 -12.22 -19.07 2.75
N CYS A 360 -12.76 -19.62 1.66
CA CYS A 360 -13.91 -20.54 1.69
C CYS A 360 -13.50 -21.97 2.06
N LEU A 361 -12.20 -22.28 1.96
CA LEU A 361 -11.68 -23.59 2.37
C LEU A 361 -11.62 -23.73 3.89
N PRO A 362 -11.84 -24.94 4.44
CA PRO A 362 -11.49 -25.24 5.80
C PRO A 362 -10.01 -24.90 6.07
N ARG A 363 -9.73 -24.30 7.23
CA ARG A 363 -8.36 -23.83 7.58
C ARG A 363 -7.31 -24.93 7.42
N GLN A 364 -7.61 -26.15 7.82
CA GLN A 364 -6.68 -27.28 7.73
C GLN A 364 -6.40 -27.65 6.28
N GLU A 365 -7.41 -27.67 5.44
CA GLU A 365 -7.27 -27.94 4.01
C GLU A 365 -6.39 -26.89 3.30
N LEU A 366 -6.61 -25.61 3.59
CA LEU A 366 -5.77 -24.52 3.07
C LEU A 366 -4.30 -24.71 3.48
N ILE A 367 -4.04 -25.06 4.74
CA ILE A 367 -2.68 -25.31 5.23
C ILE A 367 -2.07 -26.51 4.49
N GLU A 368 -2.80 -27.59 4.27
CA GLU A 368 -2.31 -28.79 3.56
C GLU A 368 -2.00 -28.52 2.09
N ILE A 369 -2.83 -27.71 1.41
CA ILE A 369 -2.56 -27.25 0.05
C ILE A 369 -1.24 -26.48 0.02
N VAL A 370 -1.09 -25.46 0.86
CA VAL A 370 0.10 -24.64 0.93
C VAL A 370 1.35 -25.47 1.28
N LEU A 371 1.27 -26.40 2.23
CA LEU A 371 2.39 -27.26 2.56
C LEU A 371 2.82 -28.14 1.40
N ARG A 372 1.89 -28.68 0.62
CA ARG A 372 2.19 -29.48 -0.57
C ARG A 372 2.91 -28.64 -1.62
N GLU A 373 2.45 -27.41 -1.85
CA GLU A 373 3.08 -26.47 -2.79
C GLU A 373 4.49 -26.07 -2.35
N LEU A 374 4.69 -25.77 -1.05
CA LEU A 374 6.01 -25.47 -0.50
C LEU A 374 6.97 -26.66 -0.59
N ARG A 375 6.51 -27.88 -0.33
CA ARG A 375 7.32 -29.11 -0.48
C ARG A 375 7.70 -29.37 -1.93
N HIS A 376 6.86 -28.98 -2.87
CA HIS A 376 7.18 -29.06 -4.29
C HIS A 376 8.23 -28.02 -4.70
N ALA A 377 8.08 -26.77 -4.23
CA ALA A 377 8.96 -25.67 -4.58
C ALA A 377 10.35 -25.75 -3.93
N PHE A 378 10.42 -26.24 -2.67
CA PHE A 378 11.64 -26.27 -1.86
C PHE A 378 11.99 -27.68 -1.43
N PRO A 379 13.09 -28.27 -1.94
CA PRO A 379 13.50 -29.64 -1.57
C PRO A 379 13.66 -29.85 -0.04
N GLU A 380 14.16 -28.86 0.67
CA GLU A 380 14.36 -28.91 2.13
C GLU A 380 13.04 -29.01 2.90
N ALA A 381 11.95 -28.48 2.32
CA ALA A 381 10.61 -28.55 2.92
C ALA A 381 10.02 -29.96 2.94
N GLN A 382 10.53 -30.89 2.10
CA GLN A 382 10.03 -32.28 2.05
C GLN A 382 10.25 -33.02 3.38
N SER A 383 11.39 -32.77 4.04
CA SER A 383 11.73 -33.40 5.32
C SER A 383 11.37 -32.54 6.54
N ALA A 384 10.95 -31.30 6.33
CA ALA A 384 10.60 -30.37 7.40
C ALA A 384 9.21 -30.72 8.00
N LYS A 385 9.14 -30.66 9.33
CA LYS A 385 7.88 -30.83 10.06
C LYS A 385 7.29 -29.46 10.40
N LEU A 386 6.01 -29.27 10.10
CA LEU A 386 5.26 -28.11 10.56
C LEU A 386 5.05 -28.24 12.08
N VAL A 387 5.61 -27.31 12.84
CA VAL A 387 5.50 -27.25 14.30
C VAL A 387 4.26 -26.47 14.72
N GLN A 388 4.00 -25.37 14.01
CA GLN A 388 2.88 -24.48 14.29
C GLN A 388 2.42 -23.79 13.01
N SER A 389 1.13 -23.47 12.95
CA SER A 389 0.55 -22.65 11.87
C SER A 389 -0.53 -21.72 12.40
N LYS A 390 -0.71 -20.59 11.73
CA LYS A 390 -1.80 -19.66 11.98
C LYS A 390 -2.24 -19.03 10.66
N VAL A 391 -3.53 -18.96 10.42
CA VAL A 391 -4.12 -18.27 9.27
C VAL A 391 -4.76 -16.99 9.77
N VAL A 392 -4.39 -15.87 9.18
CA VAL A 392 -4.96 -14.55 9.44
C VAL A 392 -5.52 -14.03 8.13
N THR A 393 -6.82 -13.76 8.07
CA THR A 393 -7.48 -13.19 6.89
C THR A 393 -8.11 -11.86 7.26
N ASP A 394 -7.77 -10.81 6.53
CA ASP A 394 -8.52 -9.56 6.56
C ASP A 394 -9.50 -9.55 5.37
N PRO A 395 -10.81 -9.65 5.62
CA PRO A 395 -11.82 -9.68 4.57
C PRO A 395 -12.00 -8.34 3.87
N LYS A 396 -11.54 -7.24 4.47
CA LYS A 396 -11.56 -5.87 3.93
C LYS A 396 -10.14 -5.29 3.84
N SER A 397 -9.18 -6.12 3.42
CA SER A 397 -7.78 -5.74 3.35
C SER A 397 -7.55 -4.57 2.41
N VAL A 398 -8.11 -4.66 1.20
CA VAL A 398 -8.09 -3.59 0.20
C VAL A 398 -9.49 -3.43 -0.42
N PHE A 399 -9.79 -2.26 -0.97
CA PHE A 399 -10.95 -2.15 -1.84
C PHE A 399 -10.71 -2.89 -3.16
N SER A 400 -11.76 -3.45 -3.74
CA SER A 400 -11.69 -4.08 -5.06
C SER A 400 -11.54 -2.98 -6.12
N ILE A 401 -10.37 -2.91 -6.76
CA ILE A 401 -10.01 -1.85 -7.72
C ILE A 401 -10.63 -2.11 -9.09
N THR A 402 -11.97 -2.10 -9.13
CA THR A 402 -12.76 -2.20 -10.36
C THR A 402 -12.89 -0.84 -11.05
N PRO A 403 -13.25 -0.78 -12.34
CA PRO A 403 -13.56 0.48 -13.01
C PRO A 403 -14.59 1.33 -12.25
N GLN A 404 -15.65 0.69 -11.76
CA GLN A 404 -16.71 1.37 -10.99
C GLN A 404 -16.19 1.96 -9.68
N PHE A 405 -15.24 1.30 -9.01
CA PHE A 405 -14.64 1.85 -7.79
C PHE A 405 -13.78 3.08 -8.10
N GLU A 406 -13.00 3.04 -9.19
CA GLU A 406 -12.16 4.19 -9.60
C GLU A 406 -12.99 5.47 -9.78
N GLU A 407 -14.20 5.38 -10.32
CA GLU A 407 -15.12 6.51 -10.48
C GLU A 407 -15.68 7.04 -9.14
N LEU A 408 -15.72 6.21 -8.11
CA LEU A 408 -16.24 6.58 -6.79
C LEU A 408 -15.18 7.28 -5.92
N ARG A 409 -13.91 7.23 -6.28
CA ARG A 409 -12.82 7.78 -5.47
C ARG A 409 -12.91 9.30 -5.40
N PRO A 410 -13.14 9.88 -4.20
CA PRO A 410 -13.25 11.32 -4.06
C PRO A 410 -11.85 11.99 -4.02
N PRO A 411 -11.75 13.29 -4.31
CA PRO A 411 -10.56 14.07 -4.00
C PRO A 411 -10.39 14.23 -2.48
N SER A 412 -9.20 14.66 -2.04
CA SER A 412 -8.96 14.99 -0.62
C SER A 412 -9.79 16.17 -0.13
N ARG A 413 -10.12 17.10 -1.02
CA ARG A 413 -10.96 18.27 -0.72
C ARG A 413 -12.43 17.87 -0.77
N THR A 414 -13.20 18.26 0.26
CA THR A 414 -14.66 18.07 0.29
C THR A 414 -15.41 19.35 -0.11
N ARG A 415 -16.72 19.30 -0.10
CA ARG A 415 -17.59 20.50 -0.25
C ARG A 415 -17.49 21.45 0.94
N LEU A 416 -17.01 20.96 2.09
CA LEU A 416 -16.78 21.75 3.29
C LEU A 416 -15.32 22.16 3.34
N PRO A 417 -14.96 23.46 3.25
CA PRO A 417 -13.57 23.90 3.12
C PRO A 417 -12.63 23.53 4.29
N TRP A 418 -13.21 23.17 5.44
CA TRP A 418 -12.51 22.78 6.66
C TRP A 418 -12.43 21.25 6.84
N LEU A 419 -13.13 20.46 6.02
CA LEU A 419 -13.14 18.98 6.09
C LEU A 419 -12.37 18.39 4.93
N HIS A 420 -11.40 17.55 5.23
CA HIS A 420 -10.51 16.93 4.26
C HIS A 420 -10.47 15.41 4.43
N LEU A 421 -10.17 14.70 3.34
CA LEU A 421 -10.10 13.24 3.32
C LEU A 421 -8.69 12.77 3.05
N ALA A 422 -8.27 11.71 3.74
CA ALA A 422 -7.07 10.96 3.45
C ALA A 422 -7.33 9.46 3.54
N GLY A 423 -6.57 8.68 2.80
CA GLY A 423 -6.69 7.22 2.72
C GLY A 423 -6.34 6.73 1.33
N ASP A 424 -5.92 5.48 1.22
CA ASP A 424 -5.58 4.86 -0.05
C ASP A 424 -6.74 4.82 -1.06
N TRP A 425 -7.97 5.01 -0.59
CA TRP A 425 -9.22 5.05 -1.35
C TRP A 425 -9.54 6.44 -1.96
N VAL A 426 -8.82 7.49 -1.57
CA VAL A 426 -8.90 8.82 -2.20
C VAL A 426 -8.28 8.77 -3.61
N ALA A 427 -8.73 9.62 -4.52
CA ALA A 427 -8.27 9.69 -5.91
C ALA A 427 -6.83 10.18 -6.01
N THR A 428 -5.88 9.31 -5.75
CA THR A 428 -4.42 9.58 -5.79
C THR A 428 -3.78 9.21 -7.12
N GLY A 429 -4.51 8.54 -8.02
CA GLY A 429 -3.95 7.91 -9.22
C GLY A 429 -3.12 6.66 -8.94
N TRP A 430 -3.10 6.16 -7.69
CA TRP A 430 -2.46 4.90 -7.27
C TRP A 430 -3.49 3.91 -6.74
N PRO A 431 -3.25 2.59 -6.90
CA PRO A 431 -4.11 1.56 -6.30
C PRO A 431 -4.01 1.53 -4.78
N ALA A 432 -4.77 0.62 -4.12
CA ALA A 432 -4.77 0.44 -2.66
C ALA A 432 -3.40 -0.04 -2.15
N THR A 433 -2.50 0.87 -1.89
CA THR A 433 -1.11 0.62 -1.47
C THR A 433 -0.66 1.57 -0.37
N MET A 434 0.46 1.25 0.28
CA MET A 434 1.14 2.18 1.20
C MET A 434 1.50 3.50 0.51
N GLU A 435 1.90 3.45 -0.77
CA GLU A 435 2.19 4.64 -1.57
C GLU A 435 0.96 5.54 -1.71
N SER A 436 -0.20 4.96 -2.09
CA SER A 436 -1.47 5.70 -2.19
C SER A 436 -1.87 6.34 -0.86
N ALA A 437 -1.70 5.63 0.26
CA ALA A 437 -1.99 6.17 1.58
C ALA A 437 -1.12 7.39 1.91
N VAL A 438 0.18 7.33 1.60
CA VAL A 438 1.11 8.46 1.81
C VAL A 438 0.79 9.63 0.89
N ILE A 439 0.55 9.38 -0.40
CA ILE A 439 0.14 10.42 -1.35
C ILE A 439 -1.13 11.12 -0.86
N SER A 440 -2.15 10.36 -0.45
CA SER A 440 -3.41 10.92 0.05
C SER A 440 -3.23 11.79 1.29
N GLY A 441 -2.33 11.40 2.20
CA GLY A 441 -2.00 12.19 3.38
C GLY A 441 -1.35 13.53 3.01
N ARG A 442 -0.48 13.55 2.01
CA ARG A 442 0.11 14.79 1.47
C ARG A 442 -0.91 15.66 0.76
N MET A 443 -1.80 15.05 -0.04
CA MET A 443 -2.91 15.75 -0.69
C MET A 443 -3.86 16.38 0.34
N ALA A 444 -4.14 15.69 1.44
CA ALA A 444 -4.96 16.22 2.52
C ALA A 444 -4.25 17.40 3.22
N ALA A 445 -2.97 17.28 3.51
CA ALA A 445 -2.18 18.39 4.05
C ALA A 445 -2.17 19.60 3.10
N ALA A 446 -1.97 19.37 1.80
CA ALA A 446 -2.04 20.41 0.78
C ALA A 446 -3.42 21.07 0.73
N SER A 447 -4.50 20.28 0.85
CA SER A 447 -5.87 20.79 0.90
C SER A 447 -6.13 21.67 2.13
N VAL A 448 -5.61 21.31 3.31
CA VAL A 448 -5.67 22.14 4.53
C VAL A 448 -4.96 23.47 4.31
N VAL A 449 -3.71 23.43 3.83
CA VAL A 449 -2.86 24.60 3.61
C VAL A 449 -3.50 25.54 2.58
N GLN A 450 -3.99 24.99 1.48
CA GLN A 450 -4.66 25.76 0.43
C GLN A 450 -5.94 26.43 0.94
N SER A 451 -6.73 25.72 1.75
CA SER A 451 -7.98 26.26 2.30
C SER A 451 -7.75 27.38 3.30
N GLU A 452 -6.67 27.34 4.07
CA GLU A 452 -6.40 28.32 5.14
C GLU A 452 -5.54 29.49 4.64
N PHE A 453 -4.54 29.22 3.78
CA PHE A 453 -3.54 30.22 3.39
C PHE A 453 -3.51 30.52 1.87
N GLY A 454 -4.14 29.69 1.06
CA GLY A 454 -4.01 29.77 -0.40
C GLY A 454 -2.67 29.24 -0.92
N ASP A 455 -1.81 28.70 -0.07
CA ASP A 455 -0.49 28.18 -0.42
C ASP A 455 -0.60 26.78 -1.07
N ASN A 456 0.40 26.42 -1.87
CA ASN A 456 0.51 25.08 -2.45
C ASN A 456 1.56 24.26 -1.71
N LEU A 457 1.20 23.05 -1.34
CA LEU A 457 2.10 22.01 -0.83
C LEU A 457 2.23 20.91 -1.90
N GLU A 458 3.45 20.67 -2.38
CA GLU A 458 3.67 19.70 -3.45
C GLU A 458 3.66 18.25 -2.93
N VAL A 459 3.09 17.35 -3.76
CA VAL A 459 3.24 15.90 -3.63
C VAL A 459 4.50 15.49 -4.39
N GLU A 460 5.30 14.58 -3.83
CA GLU A 460 6.52 14.11 -4.50
C GLU A 460 6.22 13.45 -5.84
N ALA A 461 6.99 13.85 -6.84
CA ALA A 461 6.92 13.24 -8.16
C ALA A 461 7.35 11.77 -8.11
N GLY A 462 6.83 10.97 -9.03
CA GLY A 462 7.32 9.61 -9.28
C GLY A 462 8.77 9.58 -9.77
N LEU A 463 9.31 8.39 -9.96
CA LEU A 463 10.66 8.22 -10.50
C LEU A 463 10.82 8.95 -11.86
N PRO A 464 11.96 9.61 -12.08
CA PRO A 464 12.18 10.37 -13.32
C PRO A 464 12.24 9.45 -14.53
N ARG A 465 11.42 9.74 -15.53
CA ARG A 465 11.43 9.04 -16.81
C ARG A 465 12.55 9.58 -17.71
N ASN A 466 13.35 8.70 -18.31
CA ASN A 466 14.32 9.08 -19.33
C ASN A 466 13.62 9.52 -20.63
N TRP A 467 14.38 10.09 -21.59
CA TRP A 467 13.82 10.57 -22.86
C TRP A 467 13.12 9.44 -23.66
N LEU A 468 13.67 8.23 -23.62
CA LEU A 468 13.14 7.07 -24.35
C LEU A 468 11.79 6.60 -23.77
N THR A 469 11.68 6.53 -22.45
CA THR A 469 10.38 6.23 -21.81
C THR A 469 9.34 7.30 -22.07
N ARG A 470 9.73 8.59 -22.14
CA ARG A 470 8.82 9.67 -22.50
C ARG A 470 8.31 9.57 -23.95
N CYS A 471 9.13 9.06 -24.87
CA CYS A 471 8.73 8.84 -26.25
C CYS A 471 7.84 7.60 -26.44
N LEU A 472 8.10 6.52 -25.70
CA LEU A 472 7.43 5.23 -25.88
C LEU A 472 6.16 5.04 -25.04
N ILE A 473 6.08 5.70 -23.89
CA ILE A 473 5.00 5.55 -22.93
C ILE A 473 4.19 6.84 -22.89
N LYS A 474 2.95 6.77 -23.34
CA LYS A 474 2.01 7.90 -23.24
C LYS A 474 1.74 8.27 -21.79
N PRO A 475 1.35 9.49 -21.51
CA PRO A 475 0.87 9.93 -20.18
C PRO A 475 -0.32 9.13 -19.68
#